data_1254666e1ede84ab169b3f7adcf9908d
#
_entry.id   1254666e1ede84ab169b3f7adcf9908d
#
_cell.length_a   1.000
_cell.length_b   1.000
_cell.length_c   1.000
_cell.angle_alpha   90.00
_cell.angle_beta   90.00
_cell.angle_gamma   90.00
#
_symmetry.space_group_name_H-M   'P 1'
#
loop_
_entity.id
_entity.type
_entity.pdbx_description
1 polymer ?
#
loop_
_entity_poly.entity_id
_entity_poly.type
_entity_poly.pdbx_seq_one_letter_code
_entity_poly.pdbx_strand_id
1 'polypeptide(L)'
;MAKMYLDELETASSIYKDNFLSRDIDTSKNVNSMIYDFVSGTKSKLSGSMWDAVRGKMGEFEGIFSNFNSVSDDFCSAIETAIQMLVNVVGEDSEYDYLDDSLLDNLHTQLKDLNAKLETLSQGETTTSKDKDGKETTTTQYDYAAINACKEEIKKTQALITKTEKFRDAYKKALKIVEGAYQSVVAFGSSVDSIQVSDKITFDGGYSV
;
A
#
# COMPACT_ATOMS: atom_id res chain seq x y z
N MET A 1 0.52 13.75 -1.36
CA MET A 1 1.98 13.66 -1.21
C MET A 1 2.30 12.28 -0.67
N ALA A 2 3.05 11.48 -1.42
CA ALA A 2 3.50 10.17 -1.01
C ALA A 2 4.99 10.27 -0.64
N LYS A 3 5.31 9.97 0.61
CA LYS A 3 6.67 9.91 1.14
C LYS A 3 6.84 8.58 1.85
N MET A 4 7.97 7.92 1.66
CA MET A 4 8.18 6.63 2.29
C MET A 4 9.66 6.28 2.37
N TYR A 5 10.05 5.80 3.55
CA TYR A 5 11.30 5.09 3.75
C TYR A 5 11.04 3.58 3.73
N LEU A 6 11.97 2.80 3.22
CA LEU A 6 11.83 1.34 3.14
C LEU A 6 11.73 0.71 4.53
N ASP A 7 12.56 1.14 5.48
CA ASP A 7 12.59 0.66 6.85
C ASP A 7 11.29 0.98 7.63
N GLU A 8 10.66 2.14 7.37
CA GLU A 8 9.34 2.49 7.93
C GLU A 8 8.25 1.56 7.40
N LEU A 9 8.32 1.19 6.13
CA LEU A 9 7.37 0.28 5.50
C LEU A 9 7.50 -1.15 6.04
N GLU A 10 8.72 -1.64 6.22
CA GLU A 10 9.01 -2.94 6.82
C GLU A 10 8.56 -2.99 8.29
N THR A 11 8.81 -1.91 9.04
CA THR A 11 8.37 -1.78 10.43
C THR A 11 6.83 -1.77 10.52
N ALA A 12 6.15 -1.01 9.68
CA ALA A 12 4.69 -0.98 9.63
C ALA A 12 4.10 -2.36 9.29
N SER A 13 4.72 -3.10 8.37
CA SER A 13 4.32 -4.46 8.02
C SER A 13 4.47 -5.43 9.20
N SER A 14 5.57 -5.35 9.95
CA SER A 14 5.78 -6.20 11.14
C SER A 14 4.76 -5.90 12.24
N ILE A 15 4.55 -4.62 12.57
CA ILE A 15 3.57 -4.20 13.59
C ILE A 15 2.17 -4.70 13.22
N TYR A 16 1.79 -4.60 11.97
CA TYR A 16 0.50 -5.07 11.49
C TYR A 16 0.34 -6.59 11.65
N LYS A 17 1.34 -7.38 11.24
CA LYS A 17 1.34 -8.84 11.38
C LYS A 17 1.28 -9.29 12.84
N ASP A 18 2.07 -8.69 13.70
CA ASP A 18 2.20 -9.11 15.09
C ASP A 18 1.01 -8.72 15.96
N ASN A 19 0.41 -7.55 15.72
CA ASN A 19 -0.64 -7.04 16.59
C ASN A 19 -2.06 -7.32 16.07
N PHE A 20 -2.27 -7.30 14.76
CA PHE A 20 -3.61 -7.43 14.21
C PHE A 20 -3.91 -8.86 13.73
N LEU A 21 -3.04 -9.46 12.90
CA LEU A 21 -3.28 -10.79 12.36
C LEU A 21 -3.23 -11.88 13.43
N SER A 22 -2.16 -11.90 14.24
CA SER A 22 -1.95 -13.01 15.17
C SER A 22 -2.85 -12.96 16.40
N ARG A 23 -3.33 -11.79 16.79
CA ARG A 23 -4.04 -11.63 18.06
C ARG A 23 -5.56 -11.55 17.89
N ASP A 24 -6.05 -10.66 17.05
CA ASP A 24 -7.48 -10.34 17.02
C ASP A 24 -8.26 -11.29 16.07
N ILE A 25 -7.68 -11.61 14.92
CA ILE A 25 -8.31 -12.51 13.95
C ILE A 25 -8.30 -13.96 14.43
N ASP A 26 -7.18 -14.43 14.98
CA ASP A 26 -7.11 -15.80 15.51
C ASP A 26 -8.07 -15.99 16.68
N THR A 27 -8.25 -14.97 17.54
CA THR A 27 -9.24 -15.03 18.62
C THR A 27 -10.66 -15.16 18.06
N SER A 28 -11.00 -14.37 17.03
CA SER A 28 -12.32 -14.45 16.39
C SER A 28 -12.57 -15.80 15.71
N LYS A 29 -11.55 -16.34 15.01
CA LYS A 29 -11.63 -17.68 14.40
C LYS A 29 -11.86 -18.78 15.44
N ASN A 30 -11.19 -18.70 16.59
CA ASN A 30 -11.38 -19.63 17.69
C ASN A 30 -12.79 -19.57 18.27
N VAL A 31 -13.33 -18.35 18.50
CA VAL A 31 -14.72 -18.19 18.99
C VAL A 31 -15.71 -18.76 17.99
N ASN A 32 -15.55 -18.51 16.70
CA ASN A 32 -16.41 -19.05 15.67
C ASN A 32 -16.39 -20.60 15.65
N SER A 33 -15.20 -21.20 15.77
CA SER A 33 -15.05 -22.67 15.87
C SER A 33 -15.78 -23.22 17.10
N MET A 34 -15.65 -22.59 18.27
CA MET A 34 -16.35 -23.02 19.50
C MET A 34 -17.88 -22.97 19.35
N ILE A 35 -18.41 -21.92 18.69
CA ILE A 35 -19.85 -21.80 18.41
C ILE A 35 -20.30 -22.92 17.48
N TYR A 36 -19.58 -23.15 16.40
CA TYR A 36 -19.86 -24.23 15.44
C TYR A 36 -19.85 -25.60 16.11
N ASP A 37 -18.85 -25.89 16.93
CA ASP A 37 -18.74 -27.17 17.67
C ASP A 37 -19.87 -27.34 18.65
N PHE A 38 -20.32 -26.29 19.34
CA PHE A 38 -21.47 -26.31 20.20
C PHE A 38 -22.74 -26.64 19.42
N VAL A 39 -23.03 -25.92 18.35
CA VAL A 39 -24.24 -26.10 17.54
C VAL A 39 -24.29 -27.50 16.93
N SER A 40 -23.19 -27.95 16.34
CA SER A 40 -23.10 -29.26 15.68
C SER A 40 -23.08 -30.42 16.70
N GLY A 41 -22.28 -30.29 17.76
CA GLY A 41 -22.06 -31.33 18.77
C GLY A 41 -23.26 -31.58 19.68
N THR A 42 -24.13 -30.58 19.90
CA THR A 42 -25.32 -30.71 20.74
C THR A 42 -26.55 -31.24 19.99
N LYS A 43 -26.55 -31.16 18.64
CA LYS A 43 -27.71 -31.50 17.81
C LYS A 43 -28.22 -32.96 18.02
N SER A 44 -27.33 -33.92 18.25
CA SER A 44 -27.66 -35.32 18.47
C SER A 44 -27.86 -35.71 19.94
N LYS A 45 -27.42 -34.84 20.87
CA LYS A 45 -27.38 -35.16 22.31
C LYS A 45 -28.47 -34.46 23.12
N LEU A 46 -28.89 -33.28 22.67
CA LEU A 46 -29.83 -32.42 23.35
C LEU A 46 -31.00 -32.11 22.43
N SER A 47 -32.22 -32.54 22.80
CA SER A 47 -33.42 -32.35 22.00
C SER A 47 -34.48 -31.52 22.75
N GLY A 48 -35.38 -30.90 22.00
CA GLY A 48 -36.50 -30.12 22.52
C GLY A 48 -36.40 -28.64 22.14
N SER A 49 -37.53 -27.92 22.17
CA SER A 49 -37.70 -26.57 21.72
C SER A 49 -36.72 -25.56 22.34
N MET A 50 -36.37 -25.74 23.60
CA MET A 50 -35.37 -24.94 24.29
C MET A 50 -34.00 -25.06 23.62
N TRP A 51 -33.52 -26.26 23.37
CA TRP A 51 -32.21 -26.48 22.76
C TRP A 51 -32.17 -26.06 21.29
N ASP A 52 -33.32 -26.20 20.60
CA ASP A 52 -33.47 -25.71 19.23
C ASP A 52 -33.37 -24.16 19.17
N ALA A 53 -33.99 -23.46 20.12
CA ALA A 53 -33.89 -22.01 20.24
C ALA A 53 -32.48 -21.56 20.60
N VAL A 54 -31.78 -22.23 21.52
CA VAL A 54 -30.38 -21.91 21.87
C VAL A 54 -29.45 -22.11 20.66
N ARG A 55 -29.60 -23.25 19.95
CA ARG A 55 -28.82 -23.50 18.73
C ARG A 55 -29.10 -22.48 17.65
N GLY A 56 -30.36 -22.06 17.48
CA GLY A 56 -30.74 -21.00 16.54
C GLY A 56 -30.01 -19.69 16.83
N LYS A 57 -30.00 -19.26 18.10
CA LYS A 57 -29.27 -18.08 18.52
C LYS A 57 -27.76 -18.19 18.32
N MET A 58 -27.17 -19.30 18.68
CA MET A 58 -25.73 -19.52 18.44
C MET A 58 -25.39 -19.53 16.95
N GLY A 59 -26.28 -20.05 16.08
CA GLY A 59 -26.10 -20.00 14.64
C GLY A 59 -26.15 -18.58 14.06
N GLU A 60 -26.94 -17.66 14.67
CA GLU A 60 -26.90 -16.22 14.30
C GLU A 60 -25.52 -15.62 14.60
N PHE A 61 -24.94 -15.90 15.76
CA PHE A 61 -23.59 -15.45 16.10
C PHE A 61 -22.51 -16.08 15.21
N GLU A 62 -22.64 -17.36 14.86
CA GLU A 62 -21.75 -18.02 13.91
C GLU A 62 -21.69 -17.26 12.57
N GLY A 63 -22.85 -16.84 12.04
CA GLY A 63 -22.94 -16.04 10.84
C GLY A 63 -22.23 -14.70 10.96
N ILE A 64 -22.37 -14.01 12.10
CA ILE A 64 -21.70 -12.73 12.36
C ILE A 64 -20.17 -12.92 12.41
N PHE A 65 -19.69 -13.90 13.17
CA PHE A 65 -18.25 -14.16 13.27
C PHE A 65 -17.65 -14.67 11.96
N SER A 66 -18.38 -15.46 11.19
CA SER A 66 -17.94 -15.91 9.87
C SER A 66 -17.77 -14.72 8.90
N ASN A 67 -18.73 -13.79 8.87
CA ASN A 67 -18.63 -12.59 8.08
C ASN A 67 -17.50 -11.66 8.55
N PHE A 68 -17.34 -11.50 9.87
CA PHE A 68 -16.24 -10.74 10.44
C PHE A 68 -14.89 -11.30 9.98
N ASN A 69 -14.70 -12.62 10.09
CA ASN A 69 -13.47 -13.27 9.66
C ASN A 69 -13.20 -13.06 8.17
N SER A 70 -14.22 -13.20 7.31
CA SER A 70 -14.08 -13.00 5.86
C SER A 70 -13.66 -11.57 5.55
N VAL A 71 -14.36 -10.57 6.10
CA VAL A 71 -14.07 -9.14 5.85
C VAL A 71 -12.69 -8.76 6.41
N SER A 72 -12.31 -9.34 7.54
CA SER A 72 -10.99 -9.11 8.15
C SER A 72 -9.87 -9.73 7.33
N ASP A 73 -10.04 -10.98 6.85
CA ASP A 73 -9.06 -11.64 5.98
C ASP A 73 -8.88 -10.86 4.67
N ASP A 74 -9.96 -10.34 4.06
CA ASP A 74 -9.92 -9.51 2.86
C ASP A 74 -9.18 -8.19 3.11
N PHE A 75 -9.44 -7.54 4.25
CA PHE A 75 -8.77 -6.30 4.63
C PHE A 75 -7.27 -6.52 4.87
N CYS A 76 -6.92 -7.60 5.54
CA CYS A 76 -5.53 -7.99 5.76
C CYS A 76 -4.79 -8.25 4.45
N SER A 77 -5.40 -9.00 3.55
CA SER A 77 -4.86 -9.29 2.22
C SER A 77 -4.66 -8.02 1.38
N ALA A 78 -5.58 -7.06 1.51
CA ALA A 78 -5.48 -5.76 0.86
C ALA A 78 -4.28 -4.94 1.37
N ILE A 79 -4.07 -4.91 2.69
CA ILE A 79 -2.91 -4.23 3.29
C ILE A 79 -1.60 -4.91 2.86
N GLU A 80 -1.52 -6.23 2.92
CA GLU A 80 -0.32 -6.96 2.48
C GLU A 80 0.00 -6.71 1.01
N THR A 81 -1.03 -6.73 0.15
CA THR A 81 -0.89 -6.42 -1.27
C THR A 81 -0.39 -5.00 -1.49
N ALA A 82 -0.96 -4.02 -0.77
CA ALA A 82 -0.55 -2.62 -0.84
C ALA A 82 0.91 -2.43 -0.40
N ILE A 83 1.31 -3.03 0.72
CA ILE A 83 2.69 -3.01 1.22
C ILE A 83 3.64 -3.61 0.19
N GLN A 84 3.32 -4.80 -0.33
CA GLN A 84 4.16 -5.48 -1.31
C GLN A 84 4.33 -4.68 -2.61
N MET A 85 3.28 -4.00 -3.07
CA MET A 85 3.38 -3.11 -4.24
C MET A 85 4.35 -1.96 -4.01
N LEU A 86 4.40 -1.40 -2.81
CA LEU A 86 5.30 -0.30 -2.46
C LEU A 86 6.74 -0.81 -2.27
N VAL A 87 6.92 -1.92 -1.56
CA VAL A 87 8.23 -2.58 -1.38
C VAL A 87 8.86 -2.90 -2.73
N ASN A 88 8.08 -3.44 -3.67
CA ASN A 88 8.60 -3.77 -5.01
C ASN A 88 9.13 -2.55 -5.76
N VAL A 89 8.57 -1.37 -5.56
CA VAL A 89 9.03 -0.14 -6.22
C VAL A 89 10.21 0.50 -5.47
N VAL A 90 10.13 0.59 -4.15
CA VAL A 90 11.17 1.22 -3.32
C VAL A 90 12.42 0.34 -3.25
N GLY A 91 12.24 -0.98 -3.10
CA GLY A 91 13.31 -1.95 -2.92
C GLY A 91 14.05 -2.40 -4.18
N GLU A 92 13.60 -2.03 -5.38
CA GLU A 92 14.24 -2.42 -6.66
C GLU A 92 15.66 -1.86 -6.84
N ASP A 93 16.04 -0.85 -6.04
CA ASP A 93 17.32 -0.15 -6.23
C ASP A 93 17.83 0.41 -4.89
N SER A 94 18.93 -0.14 -4.42
CA SER A 94 19.55 0.27 -3.14
C SER A 94 20.14 1.69 -3.14
N GLU A 95 20.15 2.38 -4.29
CA GLU A 95 20.64 3.77 -4.38
C GLU A 95 19.60 4.78 -3.83
N TYR A 96 18.32 4.38 -3.69
CA TYR A 96 17.24 5.27 -3.27
C TYR A 96 16.37 4.66 -2.17
N ASP A 97 16.80 4.79 -0.92
CA ASP A 97 16.05 4.31 0.26
C ASP A 97 14.82 5.18 0.59
N TYR A 98 14.71 6.34 -0.08
CA TYR A 98 13.64 7.31 0.14
C TYR A 98 13.08 7.84 -1.17
N LEU A 99 11.76 7.83 -1.29
CA LEU A 99 11.03 8.39 -2.42
C LEU A 99 9.99 9.41 -1.93
N ASP A 100 9.92 10.54 -2.62
CA ASP A 100 8.99 11.64 -2.33
C ASP A 100 8.45 12.22 -3.63
N ASP A 101 7.15 12.03 -3.89
CA ASP A 101 6.52 12.51 -5.13
C ASP A 101 6.40 14.04 -5.20
N SER A 102 6.55 14.74 -4.07
CA SER A 102 6.56 16.21 -4.03
C SER A 102 7.81 16.82 -4.69
N LEU A 103 8.87 16.01 -4.90
CA LEU A 103 10.09 16.44 -5.52
C LEU A 103 10.07 16.37 -7.06
N LEU A 104 9.03 15.77 -7.66
CA LEU A 104 8.97 15.58 -9.11
C LEU A 104 9.11 16.87 -9.91
N ASP A 105 8.44 17.94 -9.50
CA ASP A 105 8.53 19.23 -10.20
C ASP A 105 9.94 19.81 -10.14
N ASN A 106 10.63 19.65 -9.02
CA ASN A 106 12.02 20.06 -8.85
C ASN A 106 12.95 19.22 -9.73
N LEU A 107 12.74 17.91 -9.78
CA LEU A 107 13.53 17.00 -10.63
C LEU A 107 13.34 17.31 -12.12
N HIS A 108 12.13 17.61 -12.56
CA HIS A 108 11.86 18.04 -13.94
C HIS A 108 12.55 19.37 -14.26
N THR A 109 12.54 20.31 -13.32
CA THR A 109 13.26 21.59 -13.47
C THR A 109 14.76 21.36 -13.57
N GLN A 110 15.34 20.55 -12.68
CA GLN A 110 16.74 20.16 -12.71
C GLN A 110 17.13 19.50 -14.03
N LEU A 111 16.30 18.58 -14.53
CA LEU A 111 16.52 17.92 -15.83
C LEU A 111 16.56 18.93 -16.98
N LYS A 112 15.66 19.92 -16.97
CA LYS A 112 15.62 20.99 -17.96
C LYS A 112 16.89 21.82 -17.91
N ASP A 113 17.34 22.19 -16.72
CA ASP A 113 18.57 23.01 -16.54
C ASP A 113 19.83 22.24 -16.95
N LEU A 114 19.90 20.94 -16.64
CA LEU A 114 20.99 20.06 -17.09
C LEU A 114 21.03 19.94 -18.61
N ASN A 115 19.88 19.82 -19.28
CA ASN A 115 19.85 19.77 -20.74
C ASN A 115 20.30 21.09 -21.37
N ALA A 116 19.89 22.23 -20.82
CA ALA A 116 20.36 23.54 -21.28
C ALA A 116 21.88 23.71 -21.07
N LYS A 117 22.40 23.24 -19.92
CA LYS A 117 23.84 23.20 -19.65
C LYS A 117 24.58 22.30 -20.64
N LEU A 118 24.05 21.13 -20.95
CA LEU A 118 24.64 20.23 -21.94
C LEU A 118 24.67 20.85 -23.33
N GLU A 119 23.62 21.54 -23.73
CA GLU A 119 23.58 22.28 -25.01
C GLU A 119 24.67 23.33 -25.07
N THR A 120 24.84 24.17 -24.02
CA THR A 120 25.90 25.17 -23.93
C THR A 120 27.31 24.55 -24.01
N LEU A 121 27.55 23.46 -23.24
CA LEU A 121 28.84 22.75 -23.27
C LEU A 121 29.13 22.14 -24.66
N SER A 122 28.08 21.71 -25.35
CA SER A 122 28.19 21.11 -26.69
C SER A 122 28.46 22.10 -27.80
N GLN A 123 28.23 23.39 -27.56
CA GLN A 123 28.64 24.47 -28.51
C GLN A 123 30.14 24.71 -28.46
N GLY A 124 30.80 24.38 -27.34
CA GLY A 124 32.24 24.62 -27.15
C GLY A 124 32.61 26.12 -27.00
N GLU A 125 33.83 26.35 -26.58
CA GLU A 125 34.39 27.69 -26.52
C GLU A 125 35.08 28.01 -27.85
N THR A 126 34.65 29.07 -28.50
CA THR A 126 35.18 29.48 -29.78
C THR A 126 36.12 30.69 -29.60
N THR A 127 37.38 30.48 -29.95
CA THR A 127 38.41 31.56 -29.96
C THR A 127 38.79 31.89 -31.39
N THR A 128 38.78 33.16 -31.69
CA THR A 128 39.27 33.69 -33.00
C THR A 128 40.59 34.37 -32.79
N SER A 129 41.60 33.89 -33.49
CA SER A 129 42.94 34.53 -33.51
C SER A 129 43.27 35.01 -34.90
N LYS A 130 43.98 36.15 -34.97
CA LYS A 130 44.54 36.69 -36.25
C LYS A 130 46.02 36.40 -36.30
N ASP A 131 46.48 35.87 -37.42
CA ASP A 131 47.90 35.73 -37.70
C ASP A 131 48.55 37.08 -38.15
N LYS A 132 49.84 37.07 -38.36
CA LYS A 132 50.60 38.28 -38.78
C LYS A 132 50.19 38.83 -40.14
N ASP A 133 49.54 38.00 -40.93
CA ASP A 133 49.05 38.34 -42.28
C ASP A 133 47.59 38.77 -42.29
N GLY A 134 46.99 38.91 -41.09
CA GLY A 134 45.60 39.33 -40.91
C GLY A 134 44.54 38.22 -41.14
N LYS A 135 44.95 36.97 -41.33
CA LYS A 135 44.06 35.84 -41.55
C LYS A 135 43.43 35.39 -40.21
N GLU A 136 42.13 35.37 -40.16
CA GLU A 136 41.37 34.90 -39.00
C GLU A 136 41.31 33.35 -38.97
N THR A 137 41.67 32.80 -37.83
CA THR A 137 41.52 31.36 -37.56
C THR A 137 40.62 31.20 -36.36
N THR A 138 39.52 30.50 -36.55
CA THR A 138 38.55 30.18 -35.49
C THR A 138 38.78 28.74 -35.02
N THR A 139 39.00 28.56 -33.72
CA THR A 139 39.17 27.23 -33.11
C THR A 139 38.11 27.03 -32.04
N THR A 140 37.40 25.93 -32.10
CA THR A 140 36.42 25.54 -31.07
C THR A 140 37.02 24.46 -30.19
N GLN A 141 37.03 24.70 -28.88
CA GLN A 141 37.46 23.74 -27.87
C GLN A 141 36.24 23.19 -27.14
N TYR A 142 36.26 21.90 -26.85
CA TYR A 142 35.21 21.22 -26.13
C TYR A 142 35.74 20.64 -24.81
N ASP A 143 35.03 20.88 -23.72
CA ASP A 143 35.29 20.19 -22.45
C ASP A 143 34.53 18.87 -22.41
N TYR A 144 35.15 17.83 -22.94
CA TYR A 144 34.54 16.50 -22.96
C TYR A 144 34.34 15.91 -21.57
N ALA A 145 35.13 16.31 -20.58
CA ALA A 145 34.94 15.83 -19.19
C ALA A 145 33.67 16.43 -18.60
N ALA A 146 33.45 17.73 -18.75
CA ALA A 146 32.23 18.42 -18.32
C ALA A 146 30.99 17.92 -19.08
N ILE A 147 31.10 17.67 -20.39
CA ILE A 147 30.01 17.10 -21.20
C ILE A 147 29.62 15.73 -20.70
N ASN A 148 30.58 14.83 -20.44
CA ASN A 148 30.30 13.50 -19.97
C ASN A 148 29.72 13.49 -18.54
N ALA A 149 30.25 14.30 -17.63
CA ALA A 149 29.70 14.48 -16.29
C ALA A 149 28.22 14.95 -16.34
N CYS A 150 27.92 15.94 -17.19
CA CYS A 150 26.55 16.44 -17.36
C CYS A 150 25.61 15.37 -17.93
N LYS A 151 26.06 14.56 -18.88
CA LYS A 151 25.26 13.41 -19.39
C LYS A 151 24.97 12.37 -18.32
N GLU A 152 25.92 12.06 -17.44
CA GLU A 152 25.68 11.12 -16.34
C GLU A 152 24.70 11.70 -15.31
N GLU A 153 24.77 13.00 -15.00
CA GLU A 153 23.79 13.65 -14.13
C GLU A 153 22.39 13.62 -14.75
N ILE A 154 22.24 13.89 -16.05
CA ILE A 154 20.98 13.80 -16.78
C ILE A 154 20.41 12.38 -16.64
N LYS A 155 21.22 11.37 -16.89
CA LYS A 155 20.82 9.96 -16.79
C LYS A 155 20.33 9.60 -15.39
N LYS A 156 21.05 10.02 -14.34
CA LYS A 156 20.66 9.81 -12.94
C LYS A 156 19.34 10.51 -12.60
N THR A 157 19.21 11.77 -13.00
CA THR A 157 17.98 12.55 -12.77
C THR A 157 16.78 11.92 -13.48
N GLN A 158 16.93 11.46 -14.73
CA GLN A 158 15.88 10.75 -15.46
C GLN A 158 15.48 9.43 -14.79
N ALA A 159 16.45 8.65 -14.30
CA ALA A 159 16.19 7.42 -13.59
C ALA A 159 15.39 7.69 -12.31
N LEU A 160 15.76 8.72 -11.53
CA LEU A 160 15.06 9.12 -10.33
C LEU A 160 13.63 9.60 -10.61
N ILE A 161 13.42 10.40 -11.65
CA ILE A 161 12.08 10.82 -12.10
C ILE A 161 11.23 9.59 -12.38
N THR A 162 11.73 8.67 -13.21
CA THR A 162 11.00 7.45 -13.59
C THR A 162 10.63 6.60 -12.38
N LYS A 163 11.57 6.43 -11.43
CA LYS A 163 11.32 5.67 -10.21
C LYS A 163 10.29 6.36 -9.32
N THR A 164 10.37 7.67 -9.14
CA THR A 164 9.42 8.45 -8.33
C THR A 164 8.01 8.45 -8.93
N GLU A 165 7.88 8.48 -10.27
CA GLU A 165 6.59 8.34 -10.96
C GLU A 165 5.99 6.96 -10.74
N LYS A 166 6.77 5.89 -10.89
CA LYS A 166 6.33 4.52 -10.58
C LYS A 166 5.86 4.38 -9.13
N PHE A 167 6.60 4.97 -8.18
CA PHE A 167 6.22 4.99 -6.77
C PHE A 167 4.89 5.71 -6.55
N ARG A 168 4.72 6.92 -7.10
CA ARG A 168 3.45 7.66 -7.02
C ARG A 168 2.27 6.86 -7.55
N ASP A 169 2.46 6.17 -8.68
CA ASP A 169 1.40 5.36 -9.28
C ASP A 169 1.10 4.09 -8.46
N ALA A 170 2.13 3.44 -7.91
CA ALA A 170 1.96 2.31 -7.00
C ALA A 170 1.24 2.73 -5.71
N TYR A 171 1.61 3.88 -5.13
CA TYR A 171 0.96 4.43 -3.95
C TYR A 171 -0.54 4.71 -4.18
N LYS A 172 -0.90 5.33 -5.31
CA LYS A 172 -2.31 5.57 -5.66
C LYS A 172 -3.11 4.27 -5.81
N LYS A 173 -2.50 3.23 -6.39
CA LYS A 173 -3.12 1.91 -6.52
C LYS A 173 -3.26 1.23 -5.16
N ALA A 174 -2.21 1.26 -4.34
CA ALA A 174 -2.20 0.72 -2.99
C ALA A 174 -3.31 1.34 -2.12
N LEU A 175 -3.44 2.68 -2.14
CA LEU A 175 -4.51 3.38 -1.44
C LEU A 175 -5.90 2.91 -1.87
N LYS A 176 -6.15 2.77 -3.16
CA LYS A 176 -7.46 2.30 -3.66
C LYS A 176 -7.79 0.88 -3.21
N ILE A 177 -6.80 0.00 -3.16
CA ILE A 177 -6.98 -1.38 -2.68
C ILE A 177 -7.38 -1.37 -1.21
N VAL A 178 -6.64 -0.64 -0.36
CA VAL A 178 -6.93 -0.55 1.08
C VAL A 178 -8.26 0.17 1.33
N GLU A 179 -8.55 1.25 0.61
CA GLU A 179 -9.81 1.98 0.73
C GLU A 179 -11.01 1.10 0.36
N GLY A 180 -10.91 0.32 -0.72
CA GLY A 180 -11.94 -0.62 -1.12
C GLY A 180 -12.23 -1.68 -0.06
N ALA A 181 -11.19 -2.27 0.52
CA ALA A 181 -11.32 -3.24 1.60
C ALA A 181 -11.86 -2.60 2.89
N TYR A 182 -11.44 -1.38 3.23
CA TYR A 182 -11.96 -0.63 4.37
C TYR A 182 -13.46 -0.35 4.25
N GLN A 183 -13.97 -0.03 3.05
CA GLN A 183 -15.40 0.14 2.82
C GLN A 183 -16.19 -1.14 3.14
N SER A 184 -15.64 -2.31 2.88
CA SER A 184 -16.24 -3.59 3.27
C SER A 184 -16.31 -3.76 4.79
N VAL A 185 -15.27 -3.33 5.52
CA VAL A 185 -15.28 -3.30 7.00
C VAL A 185 -16.36 -2.37 7.53
N VAL A 186 -16.49 -1.18 6.96
CA VAL A 186 -17.53 -0.18 7.34
C VAL A 186 -18.93 -0.73 7.06
N ALA A 187 -19.13 -1.36 5.90
CA ALA A 187 -20.41 -1.97 5.54
C ALA A 187 -20.78 -3.11 6.50
N PHE A 188 -19.80 -3.94 6.88
CA PHE A 188 -19.99 -4.98 7.89
C PHE A 188 -20.38 -4.36 9.24
N GLY A 189 -19.66 -3.35 9.73
CA GLY A 189 -19.99 -2.65 10.98
C GLY A 189 -21.44 -2.12 10.96
N SER A 190 -21.85 -1.47 9.88
CA SER A 190 -23.23 -0.99 9.71
C SER A 190 -24.27 -2.13 9.70
N SER A 191 -23.90 -3.28 9.15
CA SER A 191 -24.79 -4.45 9.17
C SER A 191 -24.95 -5.03 10.57
N VAL A 192 -23.87 -5.07 11.36
CA VAL A 192 -23.91 -5.51 12.77
C VAL A 192 -24.75 -4.58 13.62
N ASP A 193 -24.62 -3.27 13.45
CA ASP A 193 -25.42 -2.26 14.15
C ASP A 193 -26.94 -2.40 13.86
N SER A 194 -27.28 -2.95 12.70
CA SER A 194 -28.68 -3.21 12.31
C SER A 194 -29.24 -4.51 12.88
N ILE A 195 -28.40 -5.39 13.44
CA ILE A 195 -28.85 -6.67 14.02
C ILE A 195 -29.53 -6.40 15.35
N GLN A 196 -30.85 -6.54 15.38
CA GLN A 196 -31.61 -6.55 16.61
C GLN A 196 -31.45 -7.91 17.28
N VAL A 197 -30.53 -8.05 18.19
CA VAL A 197 -30.44 -9.22 19.06
C VAL A 197 -31.64 -9.16 20.01
N SER A 198 -32.59 -10.08 19.85
CA SER A 198 -33.71 -10.20 20.78
C SER A 198 -33.17 -10.61 22.16
N ASP A 199 -33.34 -9.75 23.15
CA ASP A 199 -32.93 -10.02 24.54
C ASP A 199 -33.69 -11.18 25.21
N LYS A 200 -34.67 -11.73 24.52
CA LYS A 200 -35.52 -12.79 25.06
C LYS A 200 -35.50 -14.03 24.17
N ILE A 201 -35.08 -15.14 24.73
CA ILE A 201 -35.30 -16.46 24.13
C ILE A 201 -36.74 -16.86 24.42
N THR A 202 -37.60 -16.88 23.38
CA THR A 202 -38.99 -17.30 23.51
C THR A 202 -39.09 -18.78 23.17
N PHE A 203 -39.67 -19.57 24.08
CA PHE A 203 -39.91 -21.00 23.86
C PHE A 203 -41.37 -21.17 23.41
N ASP A 204 -41.60 -22.07 22.44
CA ASP A 204 -42.94 -22.50 21.96
C ASP A 204 -43.81 -23.20 23.02
N GLY A 205 -43.71 -22.91 24.25
CA GLY A 205 -44.47 -23.44 25.35
C GLY A 205 -44.91 -22.38 26.35
N GLY A 206 -44.72 -21.07 26.00
CA GLY A 206 -45.17 -19.96 26.84
C GLY A 206 -44.26 -19.62 28.01
N TYR A 207 -43.06 -20.17 28.07
CA TYR A 207 -42.05 -19.76 29.06
C TYR A 207 -41.09 -18.76 28.44
N SER A 208 -41.06 -17.55 29.02
CA SER A 208 -39.98 -16.55 28.76
C SER A 208 -39.00 -16.57 29.93
N VAL A 209 -37.72 -16.65 29.67
CA VAL A 209 -36.69 -16.48 30.68
C VAL A 209 -36.08 -15.10 30.46
#